data_efeb567fb81e622d59970831c4f4429b
#
_entry.id   efeb567fb81e622d59970831c4f4429b
#
_cell.length_a   1.000
_cell.length_b   1.000
_cell.length_c   1.000
_cell.angle_alpha   90.00
_cell.angle_beta   90.00
_cell.angle_gamma   90.00
#
_symmetry.space_group_name_H-M   'P 1'
#
loop_
_entity.id
_entity.type
_entity.pdbx_description
1 polymer ?
#
loop_
_entity_poly.entity_id
_entity_poly.type
_entity_poly.pdbx_seq_one_letter_code
_entity_poly.pdbx_strand_id
1 'polypeptide(L)'
;MFFSKLLPHDGNFFEQINQHANCILQAAQALSQLVTHYADPAQRQQYTQQVIDAEDRADAITHAVNTMLHTTFITPMDREQLHQLINAMDDVTDIIHDVA
;
A
#
# COMPACT_ATOMS: atom_id res chain seq x y z
N MET A 1 9.43 -10.87 15.51
CA MET A 1 9.51 -9.85 16.56
C MET A 1 8.79 -10.30 17.82
N PHE A 2 9.29 -9.87 18.97
CA PHE A 2 8.73 -10.25 20.26
C PHE A 2 7.25 -9.89 20.39
N PHE A 3 6.88 -8.65 20.01
CA PHE A 3 5.49 -8.21 20.09
C PHE A 3 4.54 -9.00 19.18
N SER A 4 5.03 -9.48 18.05
CA SER A 4 4.21 -10.29 17.14
C SER A 4 3.78 -11.59 17.78
N LYS A 5 4.60 -12.16 18.67
CA LYS A 5 4.25 -13.40 19.37
C LYS A 5 3.24 -13.18 20.48
N LEU A 6 3.30 -12.03 21.16
CA LEU A 6 2.37 -11.68 22.23
C LEU A 6 1.05 -11.14 21.69
N LEU A 7 1.11 -10.37 20.59
CA LEU A 7 -0.02 -9.69 19.99
C LEU A 7 -0.02 -9.95 18.48
N PRO A 8 -0.37 -11.20 18.05
CA PRO A 8 -0.25 -11.57 16.63
C PRO A 8 -1.01 -10.65 15.68
N HIS A 9 -2.20 -10.20 16.09
CA HIS A 9 -3.00 -9.31 15.26
C HIS A 9 -2.34 -7.94 15.13
N ASP A 10 -1.76 -7.44 16.22
CA ASP A 10 -1.04 -6.16 16.22
C ASP A 10 0.19 -6.23 15.32
N GLY A 11 0.94 -7.34 15.40
CA GLY A 11 2.08 -7.60 14.52
C GLY A 11 1.67 -7.60 13.06
N ASN A 12 0.52 -8.20 12.75
CA ASN A 12 0.00 -8.22 11.39
C ASN A 12 -0.39 -6.83 10.90
N PHE A 13 -0.95 -5.97 11.74
CA PHE A 13 -1.25 -4.60 11.36
C PHE A 13 0.02 -3.86 10.92
N PHE A 14 1.05 -3.88 11.74
CA PHE A 14 2.28 -3.17 11.44
C PHE A 14 2.98 -3.75 10.22
N GLU A 15 2.98 -5.07 10.07
CA GLU A 15 3.53 -5.73 8.90
C GLU A 15 2.78 -5.32 7.64
N GLN A 16 1.46 -5.31 7.67
CA GLN A 16 0.64 -4.91 6.54
C GLN A 16 0.86 -3.44 6.18
N ILE A 17 0.97 -2.57 7.18
CA ILE A 17 1.23 -1.16 6.94
C ILE A 17 2.60 -0.98 6.27
N ASN A 18 3.62 -1.71 6.73
CA ASN A 18 4.94 -1.67 6.11
C ASN A 18 4.91 -2.17 4.67
N GLN A 19 4.17 -3.23 4.40
CA GLN A 19 4.02 -3.75 3.04
C GLN A 19 3.32 -2.74 2.13
N HIS A 20 2.31 -2.06 2.65
CA HIS A 20 1.62 -1.01 1.89
C HIS A 20 2.57 0.14 1.58
N ALA A 21 3.37 0.57 2.55
CA ALA A 21 4.37 1.61 2.34
C ALA A 21 5.38 1.22 1.24
N ASN A 22 5.77 -0.05 1.20
CA ASN A 22 6.64 -0.57 0.13
C ASN A 22 5.94 -0.50 -1.23
N CYS A 23 4.64 -0.76 -1.30
CA CYS A 23 3.88 -0.63 -2.54
C CYS A 23 3.83 0.83 -3.01
N ILE A 24 3.66 1.78 -2.08
CA ILE A 24 3.71 3.22 -2.39
C ILE A 24 5.07 3.57 -2.98
N LEU A 25 6.15 3.11 -2.35
CA LEU A 25 7.51 3.37 -2.82
C LEU A 25 7.73 2.79 -4.22
N GLN A 26 7.30 1.56 -4.46
CA GLN A 26 7.40 0.91 -5.77
C GLN A 26 6.62 1.69 -6.83
N ALA A 27 5.41 2.14 -6.51
CA ALA A 27 4.60 2.92 -7.42
C ALA A 27 5.27 4.26 -7.75
N ALA A 28 5.83 4.93 -6.75
CA ALA A 28 6.52 6.20 -6.94
C ALA A 28 7.78 6.04 -7.81
N GLN A 29 8.55 4.97 -7.56
CA GLN A 29 9.73 4.68 -8.36
C GLN A 29 9.36 4.36 -9.81
N ALA A 30 8.30 3.59 -10.01
CA ALA A 30 7.82 3.27 -11.37
C ALA A 30 7.33 4.54 -12.08
N LEU A 31 6.64 5.43 -11.38
CA LEU A 31 6.21 6.70 -11.94
C LEU A 31 7.40 7.56 -12.36
N SER A 32 8.45 7.62 -11.53
CA SER A 32 9.67 8.35 -11.85
C SER A 32 10.32 7.80 -13.12
N GLN A 33 10.39 6.48 -13.26
CA GLN A 33 10.93 5.84 -14.46
C GLN A 33 10.04 6.09 -15.68
N LEU A 34 8.72 6.07 -15.48
CA LEU A 34 7.77 6.35 -16.55
C LEU A 34 8.01 7.76 -17.13
N VAL A 35 8.16 8.75 -16.27
CA VAL A 35 8.41 10.13 -16.70
C VAL A 35 9.75 10.23 -17.44
N THR A 36 10.79 9.57 -16.91
CA THR A 36 12.13 9.60 -17.50
C THR A 36 12.15 8.97 -18.89
N HIS A 37 11.39 7.89 -19.11
CA HIS A 37 11.40 7.12 -20.35
C HIS A 37 10.09 7.27 -21.16
N TYR A 38 9.38 8.35 -20.95
CA TYR A 38 8.05 8.54 -21.51
C TYR A 38 8.03 8.50 -23.04
N ALA A 39 9.12 8.94 -23.68
CA ALA A 39 9.22 8.98 -25.12
C ALA A 39 9.32 7.59 -25.79
N ASP A 40 9.72 6.56 -25.03
CA ASP A 40 9.81 5.19 -25.52
C ASP A 40 8.50 4.45 -25.21
N PRO A 41 7.70 4.09 -26.25
CA PRO A 41 6.39 3.45 -26.00
C PRO A 41 6.49 2.13 -25.24
N ALA A 42 7.53 1.32 -25.49
CA ALA A 42 7.70 0.04 -24.82
C ALA A 42 7.99 0.23 -23.33
N GLN A 43 8.91 1.15 -22.99
CA GLN A 43 9.25 1.44 -21.61
C GLN A 43 8.10 2.13 -20.90
N ARG A 44 7.39 3.04 -21.57
CA ARG A 44 6.22 3.70 -21.02
C ARG A 44 5.17 2.67 -20.60
N GLN A 45 4.89 1.71 -21.45
CA GLN A 45 3.93 0.65 -21.14
C GLN A 45 4.40 -0.21 -19.98
N GLN A 46 5.68 -0.55 -19.95
CA GLN A 46 6.27 -1.37 -18.88
C GLN A 46 6.14 -0.69 -17.52
N TYR A 47 6.49 0.59 -17.42
CA TYR A 47 6.45 1.31 -16.14
C TYR A 47 5.02 1.64 -15.73
N THR A 48 4.13 1.91 -16.67
CA THR A 48 2.71 2.06 -16.37
C THR A 48 2.15 0.78 -15.75
N GLN A 49 2.52 -0.38 -16.30
CA GLN A 49 2.07 -1.65 -15.74
C GLN A 49 2.62 -1.88 -14.33
N GLN A 50 3.86 -1.45 -14.06
CA GLN A 50 4.43 -1.55 -12.73
C GLN A 50 3.66 -0.69 -11.71
N VAL A 51 3.21 0.49 -12.11
CA VAL A 51 2.36 1.33 -11.25
C VAL A 51 1.04 0.63 -10.95
N ILE A 52 0.40 0.06 -11.97
CA ILE A 52 -0.85 -0.67 -11.82
C ILE A 52 -0.68 -1.86 -10.87
N ASP A 53 0.39 -2.63 -11.05
CA ASP A 53 0.66 -3.80 -10.22
C ASP A 53 0.89 -3.39 -8.75
N ALA A 54 1.60 -2.30 -8.52
CA ALA A 54 1.83 -1.79 -7.16
C ALA A 54 0.52 -1.32 -6.52
N GLU A 55 -0.34 -0.64 -7.28
CA GLU A 55 -1.64 -0.20 -6.81
C GLU A 55 -2.52 -1.40 -6.45
N ASP A 56 -2.55 -2.42 -7.31
CA ASP A 56 -3.37 -3.62 -7.06
C ASP A 56 -2.92 -4.32 -5.78
N ARG A 57 -1.62 -4.41 -5.54
CA ARG A 57 -1.10 -4.98 -4.29
C ARG A 57 -1.48 -4.11 -3.08
N ALA A 58 -1.38 -2.80 -3.22
CA ALA A 58 -1.76 -1.87 -2.15
C ALA A 58 -3.26 -1.99 -1.83
N ASP A 59 -4.11 -2.09 -2.84
CA ASP A 59 -5.56 -2.26 -2.66
C ASP A 59 -5.87 -3.54 -1.90
N ALA A 60 -5.19 -4.64 -2.23
CA ALA A 60 -5.36 -5.90 -1.52
C ALA A 60 -4.98 -5.78 -0.05
N ILE A 61 -3.89 -5.07 0.24
CA ILE A 61 -3.45 -4.83 1.62
C ILE A 61 -4.46 -3.95 2.36
N THR A 62 -4.94 -2.89 1.73
CA THR A 62 -5.97 -2.01 2.31
C THR A 62 -7.21 -2.81 2.68
N HIS A 63 -7.67 -3.67 1.78
CA HIS A 63 -8.83 -4.52 2.02
C HIS A 63 -8.58 -5.47 3.20
N ALA A 64 -7.40 -6.09 3.26
CA ALA A 64 -7.03 -7.00 4.33
C ALA A 64 -6.98 -6.29 5.68
N VAL A 65 -6.41 -5.08 5.74
CA VAL A 65 -6.34 -4.29 6.96
C VAL A 65 -7.73 -3.90 7.42
N ASN A 66 -8.59 -3.43 6.53
CA ASN A 66 -9.96 -3.04 6.87
C ASN A 66 -10.77 -4.23 7.39
N THR A 67 -10.61 -5.41 6.78
CA THR A 67 -11.23 -6.63 7.26
C THR A 67 -10.74 -6.98 8.65
N MET A 68 -9.44 -6.87 8.88
CA MET A 68 -8.81 -7.16 10.17
C MET A 68 -9.33 -6.20 11.25
N LEU A 69 -9.51 -4.93 10.94
CA LEU A 69 -10.07 -3.94 11.86
C LEU A 69 -11.50 -4.26 12.26
N HIS A 70 -12.29 -4.83 11.34
CA HIS A 70 -13.67 -5.22 11.64
C HIS A 70 -13.76 -6.46 12.53
N THR A 71 -12.76 -7.35 12.45
CA THR A 71 -12.81 -8.65 13.13
C THR A 71 -11.96 -8.71 14.39
N THR A 72 -11.02 -7.76 14.57
CA THR A 72 -10.12 -7.74 15.71
C THR A 72 -10.73 -6.92 16.84
N PHE A 73 -10.83 -7.53 18.02
CA PHE A 73 -11.42 -6.88 19.17
C PHE A 73 -10.52 -5.81 19.77
N ILE A 74 -9.22 -6.12 19.88
CA ILE A 74 -8.22 -5.20 20.42
C ILE A 74 -7.25 -4.83 19.31
N THR A 75 -7.00 -3.53 19.12
CA THR A 75 -6.06 -3.03 18.13
C THR A 75 -4.92 -2.28 18.83
N PRO A 76 -3.71 -2.18 18.18
CA PRO A 76 -2.57 -1.50 18.79
C PRO A 76 -2.75 0.01 18.93
N MET A 77 -3.65 0.56 18.13
CA MET A 77 -4.00 1.97 18.13
C MET A 77 -5.51 2.08 18.04
N ASP A 78 -6.04 3.31 18.17
CA ASP A 78 -7.45 3.56 17.93
C ASP A 78 -7.82 3.02 16.54
N ARG A 79 -8.89 2.21 16.48
CA ARG A 79 -9.36 1.60 15.23
C ARG A 79 -9.66 2.66 14.18
N GLU A 80 -10.27 3.77 14.58
CA GLU A 80 -10.59 4.86 13.68
C GLU A 80 -9.32 5.47 13.08
N GLN A 81 -8.28 5.65 13.90
CA GLN A 81 -6.99 6.19 13.43
C GLN A 81 -6.31 5.24 12.47
N LEU A 82 -6.33 3.93 12.73
CA LEU A 82 -5.77 2.94 11.81
C LEU A 82 -6.51 2.93 10.48
N HIS A 83 -7.84 3.04 10.54
CA HIS A 83 -8.67 3.09 9.35
C HIS A 83 -8.33 4.32 8.49
N GLN A 84 -8.19 5.48 9.14
CA GLN A 84 -7.81 6.71 8.47
C GLN A 84 -6.42 6.62 7.87
N LEU A 85 -5.47 6.01 8.59
CA LEU A 85 -4.10 5.85 8.10
C LEU A 85 -4.05 5.01 6.84
N ILE A 86 -4.65 3.81 6.87
CA ILE A 86 -4.57 2.92 5.72
C ILE A 86 -5.30 3.50 4.51
N ASN A 87 -6.41 4.19 4.73
CA ASN A 87 -7.15 4.80 3.64
C ASN A 87 -6.37 5.98 3.04
N ALA A 88 -5.68 6.77 3.87
CA ALA A 88 -4.83 7.85 3.38
C ALA A 88 -3.65 7.30 2.57
N MET A 89 -3.05 6.19 3.00
CA MET A 89 -1.98 5.54 2.26
C MET A 89 -2.46 5.00 0.91
N ASP A 90 -3.66 4.45 0.89
CA ASP A 90 -4.26 3.96 -0.35
C ASP A 90 -4.53 5.10 -1.34
N ASP A 91 -4.95 6.26 -0.85
CA ASP A 91 -5.15 7.44 -1.68
C ASP A 91 -3.86 7.87 -2.38
N VAL A 92 -2.70 7.69 -1.75
CA VAL A 92 -1.42 8.01 -2.37
C VAL A 92 -1.17 7.15 -3.61
N THR A 93 -1.40 5.84 -3.52
CA THR A 93 -1.23 4.95 -4.68
C THR A 93 -2.24 5.24 -5.78
N ASP A 94 -3.47 5.59 -5.40
CA ASP A 94 -4.50 5.97 -6.36
C ASP A 94 -4.09 7.24 -7.15
N ILE A 95 -3.53 8.24 -6.45
CA ILE A 95 -3.06 9.46 -7.10
C ILE A 95 -1.89 9.16 -8.05
N ILE A 96 -0.96 8.32 -7.63
CA ILE A 96 0.18 7.92 -8.49
C ILE A 96 -0.34 7.22 -9.74
N HIS A 97 -1.31 6.33 -9.60
CA HIS A 97 -1.93 5.64 -10.74
C HIS A 97 -2.64 6.62 -11.67
N ASP A 98 -3.37 7.58 -11.11
CA ASP A 98 -4.08 8.58 -11.92
C ASP A 98 -3.12 9.42 -12.76
N VAL A 99 -1.95 9.75 -12.21
CA VAL A 99 -0.91 10.49 -12.94
C VAL A 99 -0.29 9.62 -14.04
N ALA A 100 -0.10 8.36 -13.76
CA ALA A 100 0.48 7.43 -14.74
C ALA A 100 -0.50 7.14 -15.86
#